data_58534f723a7e96e44b45a6362ed665eb
#
_entry.id   58534f723a7e96e44b45a6362ed665eb
#
_cell.length_a   1.000
_cell.length_b   1.000
_cell.length_c   1.000
_cell.angle_alpha   90.00
_cell.angle_beta   90.00
_cell.angle_gamma   90.00
#
_symmetry.space_group_name_H-M   'P 1'
#
loop_
_entity.id
_entity.type
_entity.pdbx_description
1 polymer ?
#
loop_
_entity_poly.entity_id
_entity_poly.type
_entity_poly.pdbx_seq_one_letter_code
_entity_poly.pdbx_strand_id
1 'polypeptide(L)'
;VLSLVFQALTTLKKEQLTKKVYVVCSDTLVETPVVVGLIRETLNDVQECANKKGIPLVTQIVVPEVSQTFWSNLLGKGYPAPTKSFRWCTERMKINPVSEFIQGTVSNHGEVIVALGSRSQESATRAQSIAKHSIKGSELARHSSLPNAFTYMPIENWHVDDVWAYLLGAPSPWGGSNE
;
A
#
# COMPACT_ATOMS: atom_id res chain seq x y z
N VAL A 1 -8.24 -1.65 3.36
CA VAL A 1 -8.18 -0.45 2.49
C VAL A 1 -8.43 -0.80 1.03
N LEU A 2 -7.69 -1.76 0.45
CA LEU A 2 -7.89 -2.14 -0.96
C LEU A 2 -9.36 -2.42 -1.27
N SER A 3 -10.03 -3.25 -0.45
CA SER A 3 -11.46 -3.58 -0.59
C SER A 3 -12.34 -2.32 -0.56
N LEU A 4 -12.12 -1.41 0.39
CA LEU A 4 -12.89 -0.16 0.51
C LEU A 4 -12.70 0.74 -0.72
N VAL A 5 -11.47 0.94 -1.17
CA VAL A 5 -11.18 1.75 -2.37
C VAL A 5 -11.79 1.11 -3.61
N PHE A 6 -11.66 -0.22 -3.76
CA PHE A 6 -12.23 -0.93 -4.89
C PHE A 6 -13.76 -0.81 -4.92
N GLN A 7 -14.43 -1.00 -3.77
CA GLN A 7 -15.88 -0.80 -3.66
C GLN A 7 -16.28 0.63 -4.00
N ALA A 8 -15.58 1.64 -3.47
CA ALA A 8 -15.84 3.04 -3.79
C ALA A 8 -15.73 3.31 -5.31
N LEU A 9 -14.70 2.76 -5.96
CA LEU A 9 -14.54 2.91 -7.41
C LEU A 9 -15.70 2.26 -8.20
N THR A 10 -16.27 1.16 -7.70
CA THR A 10 -17.43 0.51 -8.37
C THR A 10 -18.71 1.31 -8.26
N THR A 11 -18.83 2.26 -7.33
CA THR A 11 -20.01 3.13 -7.20
C THR A 11 -19.94 4.35 -8.11
N LEU A 12 -18.77 4.66 -8.67
CA LEU A 12 -18.57 5.81 -9.55
C LEU A 12 -19.08 5.53 -10.97
N LYS A 13 -19.60 6.56 -11.63
CA LYS A 13 -19.94 6.48 -13.05
C LYS A 13 -18.66 6.48 -13.90
N LYS A 14 -18.74 5.91 -15.12
CA LYS A 14 -17.57 5.83 -16.02
C LYS A 14 -16.93 7.19 -16.30
N GLU A 15 -17.75 8.25 -16.41
CA GLU A 15 -17.29 9.62 -16.64
C GLU A 15 -16.48 10.19 -15.47
N GLN A 16 -16.63 9.63 -14.27
CA GLN A 16 -15.91 10.02 -13.05
C GLN A 16 -14.60 9.26 -12.90
N LEU A 17 -14.44 8.11 -13.56
CA LEU A 17 -13.26 7.27 -13.52
C LEU A 17 -12.15 7.79 -14.46
N THR A 18 -11.72 9.03 -14.26
CA THR A 18 -10.76 9.74 -15.15
C THR A 18 -9.30 9.55 -14.75
N LYS A 19 -9.03 9.02 -13.54
CA LYS A 19 -7.68 8.86 -12.99
C LYS A 19 -7.30 7.39 -12.93
N LYS A 20 -6.02 7.09 -13.23
CA LYS A 20 -5.47 5.75 -13.02
C LYS A 20 -5.31 5.47 -11.53
N VAL A 21 -5.66 4.26 -11.12
CA VAL A 21 -5.48 3.75 -9.77
C VAL A 21 -4.43 2.65 -9.81
N TYR A 22 -3.45 2.73 -8.93
CA TYR A 22 -2.40 1.71 -8.82
C TYR A 22 -2.54 0.98 -7.50
N VAL A 23 -2.55 -0.35 -7.56
CA VAL A 23 -2.43 -1.22 -6.38
C VAL A 23 -1.00 -1.71 -6.34
N VAL A 24 -0.22 -1.16 -5.42
CA VAL A 24 1.22 -1.44 -5.33
C VAL A 24 1.50 -2.37 -4.15
N CYS A 25 2.18 -3.48 -4.42
CA CYS A 25 2.64 -4.41 -3.40
C CYS A 25 4.17 -4.55 -3.47
N SER A 26 4.84 -4.48 -2.31
CA SER A 26 6.28 -4.75 -2.23
C SER A 26 6.51 -6.25 -2.06
N ASP A 27 7.28 -6.87 -2.98
CA ASP A 27 7.86 -8.20 -2.78
C ASP A 27 9.29 -8.00 -2.28
N THR A 28 9.54 -8.37 -1.04
CA THR A 28 10.87 -8.22 -0.40
C THR A 28 11.87 -9.28 -0.83
N LEU A 29 11.44 -10.26 -1.63
CA LEU A 29 12.23 -11.42 -2.08
C LEU A 29 12.70 -12.34 -0.93
N VAL A 30 12.09 -12.21 0.25
CA VAL A 30 12.32 -13.08 1.42
C VAL A 30 11.01 -13.56 2.06
N GLU A 31 9.89 -13.30 1.43
CA GLU A 31 8.61 -13.85 1.85
C GLU A 31 8.55 -15.36 1.55
N THR A 32 7.72 -16.10 2.30
CA THR A 32 7.54 -17.53 2.02
C THR A 32 6.83 -17.73 0.67
N PRO A 33 7.08 -18.85 -0.05
CA PRO A 33 6.43 -19.12 -1.32
C PRO A 33 4.89 -19.06 -1.25
N VAL A 34 4.31 -19.47 -0.12
CA VAL A 34 2.85 -19.41 0.12
C VAL A 34 2.35 -17.97 0.11
N VAL A 35 3.05 -17.07 0.82
CA VAL A 35 2.70 -15.65 0.86
C VAL A 35 2.85 -15.01 -0.53
N VAL A 36 3.94 -15.31 -1.23
CA VAL A 36 4.16 -14.80 -2.61
C VAL A 36 3.06 -15.29 -3.54
N GLY A 37 2.67 -16.57 -3.43
CA GLY A 37 1.55 -17.14 -4.19
C GLY A 37 0.25 -16.40 -3.94
N LEU A 38 -0.13 -16.23 -2.68
CA LEU A 38 -1.34 -15.50 -2.27
C LEU A 38 -1.36 -14.05 -2.77
N ILE A 39 -0.24 -13.34 -2.66
CA ILE A 39 -0.13 -11.95 -3.16
C ILE A 39 -0.41 -11.91 -4.67
N ARG A 40 0.23 -12.79 -5.44
CA ARG A 40 0.07 -12.82 -6.90
C ARG A 40 -1.34 -13.17 -7.31
N GLU A 41 -1.93 -14.18 -6.68
CA GLU A 41 -3.32 -14.59 -6.92
C GLU A 41 -4.29 -13.43 -6.63
N THR A 42 -4.19 -12.84 -5.44
CA THR A 42 -5.03 -11.68 -5.06
C THR A 42 -4.88 -10.52 -6.05
N LEU A 43 -3.66 -10.17 -6.45
CA LEU A 43 -3.44 -9.07 -7.39
C LEU A 43 -4.01 -9.39 -8.78
N ASN A 44 -3.93 -10.64 -9.23
CA ASN A 44 -4.54 -11.08 -10.48
C ASN A 44 -6.06 -10.99 -10.43
N ASP A 45 -6.68 -11.47 -9.34
CA ASP A 45 -8.14 -11.40 -9.15
C ASP A 45 -8.64 -9.95 -9.15
N VAL A 46 -7.93 -9.07 -8.44
CA VAL A 46 -8.20 -7.63 -8.42
C VAL A 46 -8.12 -7.04 -9.82
N GLN A 47 -7.06 -7.37 -10.57
CA GLN A 47 -6.85 -6.87 -11.94
C GLN A 47 -7.93 -7.36 -12.89
N GLU A 48 -8.26 -8.65 -12.85
CA GLU A 48 -9.30 -9.21 -13.69
C GLU A 48 -10.68 -8.60 -13.39
N CYS A 49 -11.01 -8.48 -12.11
CA CYS A 49 -12.27 -7.87 -11.70
C CYS A 49 -12.36 -6.40 -12.11
N ALA A 50 -11.27 -5.64 -11.97
CA ALA A 50 -11.19 -4.25 -12.42
C ALA A 50 -11.41 -4.15 -13.94
N ASN A 51 -10.77 -5.01 -14.72
CA ASN A 51 -10.94 -5.06 -16.17
C ASN A 51 -12.39 -5.35 -16.57
N LYS A 52 -13.01 -6.38 -15.94
CA LYS A 52 -14.42 -6.75 -16.18
C LYS A 52 -15.39 -5.60 -15.86
N LYS A 53 -15.09 -4.80 -14.83
CA LYS A 53 -15.92 -3.65 -14.42
C LYS A 53 -15.56 -2.33 -15.13
N GLY A 54 -14.51 -2.32 -15.94
CA GLY A 54 -14.03 -1.13 -16.65
C GLY A 54 -13.43 -0.07 -15.70
N ILE A 55 -12.88 -0.48 -14.56
CA ILE A 55 -12.19 0.39 -13.60
C ILE A 55 -10.75 0.59 -14.08
N PRO A 56 -10.23 1.83 -14.17
CA PRO A 56 -8.86 2.11 -14.60
C PRO A 56 -7.83 1.81 -13.50
N LEU A 57 -7.83 0.56 -13.05
CA LEU A 57 -6.95 0.07 -11.99
C LEU A 57 -5.87 -0.85 -12.59
N VAL A 58 -4.65 -0.67 -12.11
CA VAL A 58 -3.48 -1.48 -12.48
C VAL A 58 -2.82 -2.01 -11.21
N THR A 59 -2.56 -3.31 -11.18
CA THR A 59 -1.79 -3.93 -10.09
C THR A 59 -0.31 -3.93 -10.43
N GLN A 60 0.54 -3.61 -9.46
CA GLN A 60 1.99 -3.51 -9.63
C GLN A 60 2.72 -4.16 -8.46
N ILE A 61 3.64 -5.07 -8.74
CA ILE A 61 4.59 -5.56 -7.76
C ILE A 61 5.90 -4.78 -7.95
N VAL A 62 6.43 -4.24 -6.85
CA VAL A 62 7.73 -3.60 -6.80
C VAL A 62 8.70 -4.46 -6.00
N VAL A 63 9.95 -4.50 -6.45
CA VAL A 63 11.01 -5.29 -5.83
C VAL A 63 12.21 -4.39 -5.53
N PRO A 64 13.02 -4.70 -4.51
CA PRO A 64 14.23 -3.96 -4.25
C PRO A 64 15.26 -4.18 -5.38
N GLU A 65 16.10 -3.18 -5.63
CA GLU A 65 17.29 -3.37 -6.47
C GLU A 65 18.13 -4.53 -5.96
N VAL A 66 18.82 -5.24 -6.86
CA VAL A 66 19.66 -6.40 -6.51
C VAL A 66 20.65 -6.07 -5.38
N SER A 67 21.26 -4.88 -5.45
CA SER A 67 22.20 -4.38 -4.43
C SER A 67 21.58 -4.09 -3.07
N GLN A 68 20.24 -3.98 -3.01
CA GLN A 68 19.46 -3.65 -1.81
C GLN A 68 18.65 -4.82 -1.27
N THR A 69 18.76 -6.01 -1.89
CA THR A 69 18.09 -7.22 -1.40
C THR A 69 18.62 -7.63 -0.01
N PHE A 70 17.83 -8.43 0.70
CA PHE A 70 18.22 -8.92 2.04
C PHE A 70 19.58 -9.59 2.03
N TRP A 71 19.79 -10.53 1.12
CA TRP A 71 21.01 -11.32 1.04
C TRP A 71 22.22 -10.51 0.59
N SER A 72 22.03 -9.57 -0.33
CA SER A 72 23.10 -8.65 -0.76
C SER A 72 23.60 -7.78 0.40
N ASN A 73 22.69 -7.32 1.26
CA ASN A 73 23.10 -6.52 2.42
C ASN A 73 23.69 -7.39 3.55
N LEU A 74 23.05 -8.52 3.88
CA LEU A 74 23.47 -9.37 4.99
C LEU A 74 24.82 -10.06 4.68
N LEU A 75 24.92 -10.74 3.54
CA LEU A 75 26.09 -11.53 3.17
C LEU A 75 27.11 -10.71 2.36
N GLY A 76 26.65 -9.92 1.40
CA GLY A 76 27.53 -9.17 0.51
C GLY A 76 28.17 -7.96 1.18
N LYS A 77 27.41 -7.21 1.98
CA LYS A 77 27.88 -5.98 2.65
C LYS A 77 28.16 -6.15 4.14
N GLY A 78 27.91 -7.33 4.70
CA GLY A 78 28.18 -7.62 6.11
C GLY A 78 27.29 -6.87 7.11
N TYR A 79 26.05 -6.51 6.72
CA TYR A 79 25.14 -5.86 7.65
C TYR A 79 24.72 -6.82 8.76
N PRO A 80 24.57 -6.33 9.99
CA PRO A 80 24.02 -7.15 11.05
C PRO A 80 22.56 -7.51 10.75
N ALA A 81 22.09 -8.62 11.32
CA ALA A 81 20.69 -9.01 11.23
C ALA A 81 19.77 -7.86 11.69
N PRO A 82 18.62 -7.66 11.05
CA PRO A 82 17.69 -6.60 11.45
C PRO A 82 17.22 -6.77 12.90
N THR A 83 17.13 -5.65 13.62
CA THR A 83 16.61 -5.59 14.99
C THR A 83 15.48 -4.56 15.07
N LYS A 84 14.81 -4.45 16.24
CA LYS A 84 13.77 -3.42 16.45
C LYS A 84 14.30 -2.00 16.26
N SER A 85 15.56 -1.72 16.60
CA SER A 85 16.21 -0.42 16.49
C SER A 85 16.98 -0.23 15.18
N PHE A 86 17.32 -1.29 14.48
CA PHE A 86 18.08 -1.24 13.22
C PHE A 86 17.32 -1.97 12.11
N ARG A 87 16.35 -1.29 11.53
CA ARG A 87 15.39 -1.83 10.57
C ARG A 87 15.72 -1.48 9.12
N TRP A 88 16.96 -1.63 8.72
CA TRP A 88 17.41 -1.35 7.36
C TRP A 88 16.61 -2.11 6.27
N CYS A 89 16.11 -3.29 6.60
CA CYS A 89 15.30 -4.10 5.71
C CYS A 89 13.98 -3.40 5.32
N THR A 90 13.35 -2.69 6.26
CA THR A 90 12.10 -1.97 5.97
C THR A 90 12.33 -0.85 4.96
N GLU A 91 13.39 -0.06 5.15
CA GLU A 91 13.71 1.04 4.26
C GLU A 91 14.07 0.55 2.86
N ARG A 92 15.04 -0.37 2.77
CA ARG A 92 15.62 -0.82 1.50
C ARG A 92 14.69 -1.69 0.67
N MET A 93 13.88 -2.54 1.32
CA MET A 93 13.10 -3.54 0.61
C MET A 93 11.60 -3.20 0.50
N LYS A 94 11.11 -2.23 1.29
CA LYS A 94 9.69 -1.83 1.25
C LYS A 94 9.52 -0.37 0.87
N ILE A 95 10.20 0.56 1.60
CA ILE A 95 9.97 1.99 1.42
C ILE A 95 10.57 2.49 0.11
N ASN A 96 11.84 2.18 -0.16
CA ASN A 96 12.53 2.70 -1.35
C ASN A 96 11.88 2.24 -2.66
N PRO A 97 11.58 0.94 -2.90
CA PRO A 97 10.94 0.51 -4.15
C PRO A 97 9.57 1.18 -4.39
N VAL A 98 8.77 1.33 -3.32
CA VAL A 98 7.48 2.03 -3.42
C VAL A 98 7.68 3.51 -3.68
N SER A 99 8.66 4.15 -3.02
CA SER A 99 8.95 5.58 -3.21
C SER A 99 9.43 5.88 -4.63
N GLU A 100 10.26 5.03 -5.21
CA GLU A 100 10.71 5.13 -6.60
C GLU A 100 9.53 5.01 -7.58
N PHE A 101 8.65 4.05 -7.35
CA PHE A 101 7.42 3.91 -8.14
C PHE A 101 6.54 5.15 -8.03
N ILE A 102 6.32 5.67 -6.82
CA ILE A 102 5.53 6.88 -6.60
C ILE A 102 6.17 8.08 -7.28
N GLN A 103 7.49 8.28 -7.16
CA GLN A 103 8.19 9.38 -7.83
C GLN A 103 8.06 9.32 -9.35
N GLY A 104 8.21 8.13 -9.94
CA GLY A 104 7.98 7.90 -11.36
C GLY A 104 6.55 8.25 -11.78
N THR A 105 5.57 7.91 -10.95
CA THR A 105 4.16 8.23 -11.18
C THR A 105 3.89 9.73 -11.05
N VAL A 106 4.44 10.39 -10.01
CA VAL A 106 4.34 11.86 -9.82
C VAL A 106 4.94 12.60 -11.00
N SER A 107 6.11 12.18 -11.47
CA SER A 107 6.77 12.80 -12.64
C SER A 107 5.89 12.79 -13.89
N ASN A 108 5.03 11.78 -14.02
CA ASN A 108 4.13 11.65 -15.17
C ASN A 108 2.77 12.37 -14.99
N HIS A 109 2.32 12.56 -13.74
CA HIS A 109 0.95 13.01 -13.45
C HIS A 109 0.85 14.26 -12.56
N GLY A 110 1.97 14.77 -12.05
CA GLY A 110 2.08 15.98 -11.23
C GLY A 110 1.86 15.73 -9.74
N GLU A 111 0.76 15.10 -9.33
CA GLU A 111 0.44 14.79 -7.94
C GLU A 111 -0.12 13.37 -7.79
N VAL A 112 0.04 12.78 -6.61
CA VAL A 112 -0.49 11.46 -6.29
C VAL A 112 -1.07 11.41 -4.89
N ILE A 113 -2.14 10.63 -4.72
CA ILE A 113 -2.70 10.29 -3.41
C ILE A 113 -2.38 8.82 -3.11
N VAL A 114 -1.70 8.58 -2.00
CA VAL A 114 -1.35 7.23 -1.52
C VAL A 114 -2.35 6.82 -0.43
N ALA A 115 -3.21 5.85 -0.73
CA ALA A 115 -4.13 5.28 0.25
C ALA A 115 -3.41 4.27 1.13
N LEU A 116 -3.40 4.50 2.44
CA LEU A 116 -2.71 3.67 3.44
C LEU A 116 -3.69 3.07 4.46
N GLY A 117 -3.40 1.84 4.88
CA GLY A 117 -4.15 1.16 5.94
C GLY A 117 -3.66 1.49 7.35
N SER A 118 -2.98 2.61 7.55
CA SER A 118 -2.48 3.02 8.86
C SER A 118 -3.63 3.47 9.77
N ARG A 119 -3.55 3.09 11.05
CA ARG A 119 -4.54 3.43 12.09
C ARG A 119 -3.84 4.07 13.27
N SER A 120 -4.47 5.09 13.87
CA SER A 120 -3.94 5.79 15.06
C SER A 120 -3.77 4.86 16.26
N GLN A 121 -4.59 3.83 16.34
CA GLN A 121 -4.61 2.83 17.42
C GLN A 121 -3.48 1.78 17.34
N GLU A 122 -2.69 1.74 16.25
CA GLU A 122 -1.61 0.75 16.12
C GLU A 122 -0.46 0.98 17.10
N SER A 123 -0.13 2.23 17.39
CA SER A 123 0.87 2.62 18.39
C SER A 123 0.87 4.14 18.61
N ALA A 124 1.38 4.57 19.76
CA ALA A 124 1.56 6.00 20.07
C ALA A 124 2.44 6.71 19.02
N THR A 125 3.50 6.05 18.55
CA THR A 125 4.38 6.59 17.50
C THR A 125 3.62 6.78 16.18
N ARG A 126 2.72 5.85 15.83
CA ARG A 126 1.87 5.97 14.64
C ARG A 126 0.92 7.15 14.76
N ALA A 127 0.21 7.28 15.89
CA ALA A 127 -0.69 8.39 16.15
C ALA A 127 0.03 9.75 16.05
N GLN A 128 1.22 9.87 16.65
CA GLN A 128 2.03 11.09 16.56
C GLN A 128 2.46 11.39 15.12
N SER A 129 2.86 10.38 14.37
CA SER A 129 3.26 10.55 12.96
C SER A 129 2.08 11.02 12.11
N ILE A 130 0.89 10.45 12.30
CA ILE A 130 -0.33 10.86 11.60
C ILE A 130 -0.65 12.32 11.93
N ALA A 131 -0.72 12.67 13.21
CA ALA A 131 -1.01 14.03 13.66
C ALA A 131 -0.01 15.08 13.11
N LYS A 132 1.27 14.73 13.05
CA LYS A 132 2.33 15.61 12.52
C LYS A 132 2.14 15.98 11.05
N HIS A 133 1.61 15.07 10.23
CA HIS A 133 1.50 15.26 8.78
C HIS A 133 0.09 15.66 8.35
N SER A 134 -0.88 15.70 9.27
CA SER A 134 -2.25 16.11 9.00
C SER A 134 -2.34 17.55 8.48
N ILE A 135 -3.27 17.79 7.57
CA ILE A 135 -3.58 19.11 7.04
C ILE A 135 -4.91 19.56 7.66
N LYS A 136 -4.90 20.67 8.39
CA LYS A 136 -6.10 21.17 9.07
C LYS A 136 -7.25 21.38 8.09
N GLY A 137 -8.38 20.71 8.37
CA GLY A 137 -9.58 20.80 7.55
C GLY A 137 -9.56 19.94 6.27
N SER A 138 -8.62 19.01 6.15
CA SER A 138 -8.53 18.06 5.04
C SER A 138 -8.42 16.64 5.56
N GLU A 139 -9.00 15.69 4.86
CA GLU A 139 -8.80 14.25 5.09
C GLU A 139 -7.46 13.75 4.51
N LEU A 140 -6.79 14.57 3.71
CA LEU A 140 -5.48 14.28 3.17
C LEU A 140 -4.40 14.78 4.13
N ALA A 141 -3.34 14.00 4.27
CA ALA A 141 -2.12 14.38 4.97
C ALA A 141 -0.97 14.51 3.96
N ARG A 142 0.09 15.22 4.32
CA ARG A 142 1.31 15.29 3.48
C ARG A 142 2.07 13.97 3.59
N HIS A 143 2.59 13.48 2.49
CA HIS A 143 3.51 12.35 2.53
C HIS A 143 4.80 12.74 3.26
N SER A 144 5.33 11.85 4.11
CA SER A 144 6.46 12.15 5.01
C SER A 144 7.77 12.50 4.30
N SER A 145 7.97 12.02 3.07
CA SER A 145 9.26 12.12 2.36
C SER A 145 9.13 12.50 0.88
N LEU A 146 7.94 12.42 0.29
CA LEU A 146 7.75 12.68 -1.12
C LEU A 146 6.99 14.00 -1.35
N PRO A 147 7.61 14.99 -2.01
CA PRO A 147 6.92 16.20 -2.44
C PRO A 147 5.84 15.84 -3.46
N ASN A 148 4.74 16.58 -3.48
CA ASN A 148 3.58 16.36 -4.35
C ASN A 148 2.88 14.99 -4.19
N ALA A 149 3.16 14.28 -3.08
CA ALA A 149 2.44 13.10 -2.67
C ALA A 149 1.64 13.40 -1.40
N PHE A 150 0.38 12.99 -1.40
CA PHE A 150 -0.51 13.08 -0.25
C PHE A 150 -0.86 11.67 0.22
N THR A 151 -1.18 11.54 1.50
CA THR A 151 -1.67 10.29 2.07
C THR A 151 -3.13 10.42 2.45
N TYR A 152 -3.88 9.37 2.21
CA TYR A 152 -5.27 9.20 2.63
C TYR A 152 -5.38 7.94 3.47
N MET A 153 -5.94 8.04 4.66
CA MET A 153 -6.04 6.93 5.61
C MET A 153 -7.52 6.66 5.95
N PRO A 154 -8.26 5.96 5.08
CA PRO A 154 -9.71 5.78 5.23
C PRO A 154 -10.13 5.04 6.50
N ILE A 155 -9.21 4.34 7.14
CA ILE A 155 -9.45 3.56 8.38
C ILE A 155 -8.65 4.10 9.57
N GLU A 156 -8.21 5.36 9.53
CA GLU A 156 -7.36 5.96 10.58
C GLU A 156 -7.91 5.75 12.00
N ASN A 157 -9.21 5.93 12.15
CA ASN A 157 -9.91 5.87 13.43
C ASN A 157 -10.49 4.49 13.76
N TRP A 158 -10.27 3.48 12.92
CA TRP A 158 -10.80 2.15 13.17
C TRP A 158 -10.02 1.42 14.26
N HIS A 159 -10.76 0.72 15.13
CA HIS A 159 -10.19 -0.28 16.02
C HIS A 159 -9.89 -1.58 15.27
N VAL A 160 -9.13 -2.46 15.89
CA VAL A 160 -8.83 -3.78 15.29
C VAL A 160 -10.12 -4.59 15.10
N ASP A 161 -11.06 -4.45 16.00
CA ASP A 161 -12.35 -5.15 15.95
C ASP A 161 -13.20 -4.67 14.76
N ASP A 162 -13.14 -3.37 14.41
CA ASP A 162 -13.82 -2.83 13.23
C ASP A 162 -13.25 -3.44 11.94
N VAL A 163 -11.92 -3.64 11.90
CA VAL A 163 -11.26 -4.26 10.75
C VAL A 163 -11.73 -5.70 10.58
N TRP A 164 -11.77 -6.47 11.67
CA TRP A 164 -12.25 -7.85 11.62
C TRP A 164 -13.74 -7.95 11.33
N ALA A 165 -14.56 -7.11 11.93
CA ALA A 165 -15.99 -7.05 11.64
C ALA A 165 -16.24 -6.76 10.16
N TYR A 166 -15.47 -5.83 9.56
CA TYR A 166 -15.57 -5.55 8.13
C TYR A 166 -15.12 -6.74 7.27
N LEU A 167 -13.98 -7.34 7.57
CA LEU A 167 -13.43 -8.44 6.76
C LEU A 167 -14.32 -9.69 6.80
N LEU A 168 -14.88 -10.01 7.97
CA LEU A 168 -15.77 -11.16 8.14
C LEU A 168 -17.19 -10.90 7.62
N GLY A 169 -17.66 -9.64 7.68
CA GLY A 169 -19.01 -9.26 7.30
C GLY A 169 -19.18 -8.85 5.84
N ALA A 170 -18.14 -8.36 5.19
CA ALA A 170 -18.20 -7.86 3.82
C ALA A 170 -17.65 -8.90 2.84
N PRO A 171 -18.36 -9.18 1.72
CA PRO A 171 -17.81 -10.05 0.68
C PRO A 171 -16.59 -9.41 0.00
N SER A 172 -15.65 -10.24 -0.45
CA SER A 172 -14.53 -9.76 -1.25
C SER A 172 -15.01 -9.15 -2.56
N PRO A 173 -14.64 -7.90 -2.89
CA PRO A 173 -15.15 -7.22 -4.09
C PRO A 173 -14.72 -7.86 -5.42
N TRP A 174 -13.67 -8.64 -5.41
CA TRP A 174 -13.12 -9.36 -6.58
C TRP A 174 -13.42 -10.86 -6.56
N GLY A 175 -14.14 -11.36 -5.56
CA GLY A 175 -14.45 -12.76 -5.35
C GLY A 175 -13.48 -13.45 -4.38
N GLY A 176 -13.75 -14.73 -4.08
CA GLY A 176 -12.99 -15.47 -3.07
C GLY A 176 -13.42 -15.18 -1.63
N SER A 177 -12.75 -15.81 -0.67
CA SER A 177 -12.93 -15.58 0.76
C SER A 177 -12.01 -14.45 1.24
N ASN A 178 -12.45 -13.77 2.30
CA ASN A 178 -11.59 -12.85 3.08
C ASN A 178 -10.90 -13.57 4.25
N GLU A 179 -11.12 -14.89 4.39
CA GLU A 179 -10.52 -15.74 5.41
C GLU A 179 -9.14 -16.25 5.01
#